data_a4777f49408916181565ed6f518faafd
#
_entry.id   a4777f49408916181565ed6f518faafd
#
_cell.length_a   1.000
_cell.length_b   1.000
_cell.length_c   1.000
_cell.angle_alpha   90.00
_cell.angle_beta   90.00
_cell.angle_gamma   90.00
#
_symmetry.space_group_name_H-M   'P 1'
#
loop_
_entity.id
_entity.type
_entity.pdbx_description
1 polymer ?
#
loop_
_entity_poly.entity_id
_entity_poly.type
_entity_poly.pdbx_seq_one_letter_code
_entity_poly.pdbx_strand_id
1 'polypeptide(L)'
;MDPEQSRQAIETILDRARDLNERGKNVEILTVNNHCDGTFLQQRMEREHHPCANQLKEMLKWNGGARYSSGVGISNIDFNGNVHADQISMFRSFGNVPERHFSEIWQD
;
A
#
# COMPACT_ATOMS: atom_id res chain seq x y z
N MET A 1 2.00 16.07 -8.77
CA MET A 1 1.92 16.59 -7.36
C MET A 1 3.24 16.31 -6.69
N ASP A 2 3.86 17.29 -6.06
CA ASP A 2 5.13 17.06 -5.37
C ASP A 2 4.91 16.33 -4.03
N PRO A 3 5.98 15.77 -3.43
CA PRO A 3 5.87 15.01 -2.19
C PRO A 3 5.30 15.82 -1.01
N GLU A 4 5.58 17.10 -0.94
CA GLU A 4 5.06 17.97 0.12
C GLU A 4 3.56 18.22 -0.03
N GLN A 5 3.09 18.46 -1.25
CA GLN A 5 1.65 18.59 -1.53
C GLN A 5 0.90 17.30 -1.20
N SER A 6 1.48 16.14 -1.51
CA SER A 6 0.91 14.85 -1.17
C SER A 6 0.80 14.66 0.34
N ARG A 7 1.85 15.04 1.08
CA ARG A 7 1.86 14.99 2.54
C ARG A 7 0.77 15.89 3.14
N GLN A 8 0.67 17.13 2.67
CA GLN A 8 -0.34 18.07 3.13
C GLN A 8 -1.77 17.57 2.84
N ALA A 9 -1.98 16.95 1.70
CA ALA A 9 -3.28 16.37 1.35
C ALA A 9 -3.67 15.26 2.35
N ILE A 10 -2.76 14.34 2.65
CA ILE A 10 -3.02 13.26 3.60
C ILE A 10 -3.21 13.80 5.02
N GLU A 11 -2.40 14.76 5.46
CA GLU A 11 -2.58 15.42 6.76
C GLU A 11 -3.97 16.05 6.87
N THR A 12 -4.42 16.74 5.83
CA THR A 12 -5.75 17.35 5.79
C THR A 12 -6.86 16.31 5.89
N ILE A 13 -6.74 15.20 5.16
CA ILE A 13 -7.71 14.10 5.20
C ILE A 13 -7.80 13.51 6.61
N LEU A 14 -6.66 13.23 7.22
CA LEU A 14 -6.60 12.64 8.57
C LEU A 14 -7.14 13.60 9.62
N ASP A 15 -6.83 14.89 9.54
CA ASP A 15 -7.35 15.90 10.46
C ASP A 15 -8.86 16.04 10.36
N ARG A 16 -9.40 16.05 9.14
CA ARG A 16 -10.85 16.11 8.92
C ARG A 16 -11.56 14.85 9.40
N ALA A 17 -10.97 13.68 9.17
CA ALA A 17 -11.53 12.42 9.66
C ALA A 17 -11.61 12.42 11.18
N ARG A 18 -10.53 12.83 11.85
CA ARG A 18 -10.48 12.93 13.31
C ARG A 18 -11.57 13.88 13.82
N ASP A 19 -11.64 15.09 13.28
CA ASP A 19 -12.62 16.11 13.67
C ASP A 19 -14.07 15.59 13.53
N LEU A 20 -14.39 14.96 12.41
CA LEU A 20 -15.73 14.42 12.18
C LEU A 20 -16.08 13.28 13.15
N ASN A 21 -15.13 12.39 13.42
CA ASN A 21 -15.34 11.29 14.36
C ASN A 21 -15.48 11.80 15.81
N GLU A 22 -14.72 12.80 16.22
CA GLU A 22 -14.85 13.43 17.54
C GLU A 22 -16.20 14.14 17.71
N ARG A 23 -16.80 14.62 16.62
CA ARG A 23 -18.17 15.17 16.60
C ARG A 23 -19.27 14.10 16.58
N GLY A 24 -18.93 12.83 16.72
CA GLY A 24 -19.87 11.72 16.72
C GLY A 24 -20.35 11.29 15.34
N LYS A 25 -19.74 11.77 14.27
CA LYS A 25 -20.02 11.32 12.89
C LYS A 25 -19.14 10.13 12.57
N ASN A 26 -19.73 9.00 12.29
CA ASN A 26 -18.98 7.80 11.87
C ASN A 26 -18.61 7.96 10.39
N VAL A 27 -17.37 8.38 10.14
CA VAL A 27 -16.85 8.60 8.81
C VAL A 27 -15.76 7.57 8.51
N GLU A 28 -15.95 6.85 7.42
CA GLU A 28 -14.95 5.94 6.87
C GLU A 28 -14.21 6.64 5.72
N ILE A 29 -12.90 6.52 5.72
CA ILE A 29 -12.05 7.06 4.67
C ILE A 29 -11.40 5.92 3.91
N LEU A 30 -11.52 5.96 2.60
CA LEU A 30 -10.90 5.03 1.69
C LEU A 30 -9.90 5.78 0.81
N THR A 31 -8.64 5.39 0.87
CA THR A 31 -7.62 5.81 -0.09
C THR A 31 -7.33 4.64 -1.03
N VAL A 32 -7.18 4.96 -2.32
CA VAL A 32 -7.06 3.96 -3.37
C VAL A 32 -5.72 4.13 -4.09
N ASN A 33 -5.09 3.01 -4.43
CA ASN A 33 -3.82 2.97 -5.18
C ASN A 33 -2.65 3.69 -4.48
N ASN A 34 -2.69 3.80 -3.15
CA ASN A 34 -1.60 4.39 -2.39
C ASN A 34 -1.18 3.46 -1.25
N HIS A 35 -0.06 2.79 -1.44
CA HIS A 35 0.45 1.81 -0.48
C HIS A 35 1.13 2.44 0.75
N CYS A 36 1.37 3.74 0.72
CA CYS A 36 2.10 4.46 1.77
C CYS A 36 1.20 5.01 2.88
N ASP A 37 -0.11 5.10 2.63
CA ASP A 37 -1.04 5.79 3.54
C ASP A 37 -1.11 5.16 4.93
N GLY A 38 -1.15 3.83 5.00
CA GLY A 38 -1.17 3.12 6.27
C GLY A 38 0.10 3.36 7.09
N THR A 39 1.25 3.33 6.44
CA THR A 39 2.55 3.60 7.07
C THR A 39 2.64 5.05 7.53
N PHE A 40 2.16 5.98 6.72
CA PHE A 40 2.12 7.40 7.08
C PHE A 40 1.26 7.64 8.34
N LEU A 41 0.06 7.04 8.38
CA LEU A 41 -0.83 7.14 9.54
C LEU A 41 -0.16 6.57 10.78
N GLN A 42 0.49 5.42 10.68
CA GLN A 42 1.19 4.82 11.80
C GLN A 42 2.31 5.71 12.33
N GLN A 43 3.16 6.25 11.46
CA GLN A 43 4.23 7.15 11.84
C GLN A 43 3.68 8.40 12.54
N ARG A 44 2.58 8.94 12.06
CA ARG A 44 1.91 10.07 12.71
C ARG A 44 1.41 9.71 14.10
N MET A 45 0.74 8.56 14.24
CA MET A 45 0.22 8.10 15.54
C MET A 45 1.35 7.85 16.54
N GLU A 46 2.49 7.32 16.09
CA GLU A 46 3.68 7.14 16.93
C GLU A 46 4.25 8.49 17.39
N ARG A 47 4.35 9.47 16.51
CA ARG A 47 4.82 10.83 16.85
C ARG A 47 3.91 11.52 17.86
N GLU A 48 2.61 11.30 17.76
CA GLU A 48 1.59 11.86 18.67
C GLU A 48 1.42 11.04 19.94
N HIS A 49 2.17 9.94 20.12
CA HIS A 49 2.02 8.99 21.23
C HIS A 49 0.58 8.48 21.38
N HIS A 50 -0.09 8.25 20.26
CA HIS A 50 -1.48 7.81 20.24
C HIS A 50 -1.62 6.40 20.87
N PRO A 51 -2.62 6.16 21.76
CA PRO A 51 -2.76 4.85 22.44
C PRO A 51 -2.99 3.68 21.49
N CYS A 52 -3.53 3.92 20.32
CA CYS A 52 -3.80 2.87 19.32
C CYS A 52 -2.68 2.66 18.30
N ALA A 53 -1.52 3.32 18.43
CA ALA A 53 -0.41 3.20 17.48
C ALA A 53 0.06 1.74 17.31
N ASN A 54 0.23 1.02 18.42
CA ASN A 54 0.62 -0.39 18.37
C ASN A 54 -0.46 -1.29 17.76
N GLN A 55 -1.71 -1.00 18.03
CA GLN A 55 -2.84 -1.74 17.44
C GLN A 55 -2.86 -1.56 15.93
N LEU A 56 -2.66 -0.35 15.43
CA LEU A 56 -2.56 -0.09 13.99
C LEU A 56 -1.38 -0.84 13.38
N LYS A 57 -0.23 -0.85 14.04
CA LYS A 57 0.96 -1.58 13.60
C LYS A 57 0.68 -3.07 13.40
N GLU A 58 0.01 -3.69 14.37
CA GLU A 58 -0.35 -5.09 14.26
C GLU A 58 -1.39 -5.35 13.15
N MET A 59 -2.36 -4.46 12.98
CA MET A 59 -3.33 -4.53 11.88
C MET A 59 -2.64 -4.43 10.51
N LEU A 60 -1.68 -3.54 10.34
CA LEU A 60 -0.93 -3.41 9.08
C LEU A 60 -0.11 -4.67 8.79
N LYS A 61 0.49 -5.28 9.79
CA LYS A 61 1.18 -6.57 9.64
C LYS A 61 0.20 -7.68 9.24
N TRP A 62 -0.94 -7.74 9.92
CA TRP A 62 -1.97 -8.75 9.65
C TRP A 62 -2.56 -8.60 8.25
N ASN A 63 -2.82 -7.39 7.80
CA ASN A 63 -3.29 -7.09 6.44
C ASN A 63 -2.23 -7.38 5.36
N GLY A 64 -1.13 -7.97 5.75
CA GLY A 64 -0.12 -8.43 4.83
C GLY A 64 1.08 -7.51 4.71
N GLY A 65 1.04 -6.28 5.24
CA GLY A 65 2.15 -5.35 5.08
C GLY A 65 2.61 -5.30 3.62
N ALA A 66 3.80 -5.83 3.36
CA ALA A 66 4.32 -6.02 2.01
C ALA A 66 3.83 -7.30 1.32
N ARG A 67 3.07 -8.17 2.00
CA ARG A 67 2.71 -9.50 1.50
C ARG A 67 1.87 -9.49 0.24
N TYR A 68 1.01 -8.48 0.09
CA TYR A 68 0.18 -8.28 -1.10
C TYR A 68 0.72 -7.18 -2.00
N SER A 69 1.98 -6.81 -1.81
CA SER A 69 2.62 -5.82 -2.66
C SER A 69 3.08 -6.41 -3.99
N SER A 70 3.36 -5.53 -4.92
CA SER A 70 3.87 -5.86 -6.25
C SER A 70 5.14 -6.70 -6.18
N GLY A 71 5.15 -7.82 -6.89
CA GLY A 71 6.28 -8.73 -6.94
C GLY A 71 6.43 -9.65 -5.72
N VAL A 72 5.57 -9.53 -4.71
CA VAL A 72 5.58 -10.40 -3.51
C VAL A 72 4.31 -11.23 -3.43
N GLY A 73 3.14 -10.61 -3.39
CA GLY A 73 1.86 -11.29 -3.37
C GLY A 73 1.05 -11.12 -4.65
N ILE A 74 1.51 -10.25 -5.54
CA ILE A 74 0.86 -9.92 -6.81
C ILE A 74 1.88 -9.96 -7.94
N SER A 75 1.46 -10.47 -9.07
CA SER A 75 2.23 -10.48 -10.31
C SER A 75 1.30 -10.26 -11.49
N ASN A 76 1.86 -9.92 -12.63
CA ASN A 76 1.15 -9.80 -13.89
C ASN A 76 1.89 -10.52 -15.00
N ILE A 77 1.16 -11.22 -15.85
CA ILE A 77 1.70 -11.81 -17.07
C ILE A 77 1.04 -11.07 -18.24
N ASP A 78 1.84 -10.44 -19.08
CA ASP A 78 1.34 -9.73 -20.23
C ASP A 78 0.97 -10.68 -21.40
N PHE A 79 0.39 -10.12 -22.45
CA PHE A 79 -0.05 -10.91 -23.62
C PHE A 79 1.10 -11.56 -24.41
N ASN A 80 2.36 -11.14 -24.18
CA ASN A 80 3.54 -11.77 -24.76
C ASN A 80 4.13 -12.86 -23.86
N GLY A 81 3.54 -13.07 -22.66
CA GLY A 81 4.02 -14.02 -21.67
C GLY A 81 5.12 -13.50 -20.75
N ASN A 82 5.42 -12.21 -20.77
CA ASN A 82 6.40 -11.60 -19.88
C ASN A 82 5.80 -11.41 -18.48
N VAL A 83 6.58 -11.76 -17.47
CA VAL A 83 6.18 -11.64 -16.06
C VAL A 83 6.65 -10.31 -15.49
N HIS A 84 5.74 -9.57 -14.91
CA HIS A 84 5.98 -8.27 -14.27
C HIS A 84 5.56 -8.30 -12.81
N ALA A 85 6.09 -7.35 -12.02
CA ALA A 85 5.74 -7.22 -10.61
C ALA A 85 4.25 -6.91 -10.38
N ASP A 86 3.66 -6.11 -11.27
CA ASP A 86 2.24 -5.78 -11.30
C ASP A 86 1.82 -5.29 -12.70
N GLN A 87 0.55 -4.91 -12.83
CA GLN A 87 -0.01 -4.45 -14.11
C GLN A 87 0.50 -3.07 -14.56
N ILE A 88 1.14 -2.33 -13.68
CA ILE A 88 1.65 -0.96 -13.96
C ILE A 88 3.14 -1.00 -14.28
N SER A 89 3.90 -1.88 -13.62
CA SER A 89 5.36 -1.98 -13.73
C SER A 89 5.80 -2.74 -14.98
N MET A 90 5.36 -2.28 -16.16
CA MET A 90 5.63 -2.93 -17.44
C MET A 90 7.04 -2.67 -17.99
N PHE A 91 7.78 -1.78 -17.38
CA PHE A 91 9.12 -1.39 -17.81
C PHE A 91 10.19 -2.46 -17.56
N ARG A 92 9.90 -3.46 -16.75
CA ARG A 92 10.83 -4.54 -16.42
C ARG A 92 10.10 -5.89 -16.45
N SER A 93 10.70 -6.85 -17.12
CA SER A 93 10.28 -8.25 -17.13
C SER A 93 11.25 -9.09 -16.28
N PHE A 94 10.71 -10.01 -15.50
CA PHE A 94 11.46 -10.96 -14.69
C PHE A 94 11.66 -12.31 -15.40
N GLY A 95 11.00 -12.54 -16.51
CA GLY A 95 11.09 -13.73 -17.31
C GLY A 95 9.92 -13.86 -18.26
N ASN A 96 9.90 -14.94 -19.05
CA ASN A 96 8.87 -15.23 -20.03
C ASN A 96 8.32 -16.65 -19.79
N VAL A 97 7.00 -16.77 -19.63
CA VAL A 97 6.34 -18.03 -19.29
C VAL A 97 6.55 -19.14 -20.32
N PRO A 98 6.55 -18.86 -21.66
CA PRO A 98 6.94 -19.85 -22.66
C PRO A 98 8.35 -20.41 -22.53
N GLU A 99 9.27 -19.67 -21.92
CA GLU A 99 10.68 -20.06 -21.79
C GLU A 99 10.98 -20.72 -20.43
N ARG A 100 10.30 -20.28 -19.35
CA ARG A 100 10.49 -20.79 -18.00
C ARG A 100 9.13 -20.92 -17.32
N HIS A 101 8.97 -21.93 -16.47
CA HIS A 101 7.75 -22.03 -15.66
C HIS A 101 7.58 -20.83 -14.73
N PHE A 102 6.34 -20.37 -14.60
CA PHE A 102 6.02 -19.23 -13.74
C PHE A 102 6.55 -19.40 -12.31
N SER A 103 6.43 -20.59 -11.74
CA SER A 103 6.91 -20.88 -10.39
C SER A 103 8.42 -20.65 -10.25
N GLU A 104 9.19 -20.97 -11.27
CA GLU A 104 10.64 -20.73 -11.28
C GLU A 104 10.97 -19.24 -11.33
N ILE A 105 10.24 -18.49 -12.18
CA ILE A 105 10.38 -17.04 -12.27
C ILE A 105 10.00 -16.37 -10.94
N TRP A 106 8.91 -16.83 -10.32
CA TRP A 106 8.39 -16.28 -9.07
C TRP A 106 9.33 -16.47 -7.88
N GLN A 107 10.06 -17.56 -7.83
CA GLN A 107 10.94 -17.91 -6.73
C GLN A 107 12.38 -17.44 -6.90
N ASP A 108 12.70 -16.91 -8.04
CA ASP A 108 14.09 -16.52 -8.40
C ASP A 108 14.59 -15.26 -7.65
#